data_321d72daf8f768a1dfb5a93c2ece72ef
#
_entry.id   321d72daf8f768a1dfb5a93c2ece72ef
#
_cell.length_a   1.000
_cell.length_b   1.000
_cell.length_c   1.000
_cell.angle_alpha   90.00
_cell.angle_beta   90.00
_cell.angle_gamma   90.00
#
_symmetry.space_group_name_H-M   'P 1'
#
loop_
_entity.id
_entity.type
_entity.pdbx_description
1 polymer ?
#
loop_
_entity_poly.entity_id
_entity_poly.type
_entity_poly.pdbx_seq_one_letter_code
_entity_poly.pdbx_strand_id
1 'polypeptide(L)'
;MSDACCGTTTSLESEQPRSPIDAEALPVVVIGAGPVGLAAAAHLAERGLDFLVLEAGEQAGASIAQWGHVRVFSPWKYDIDAAARRLLEAHGWTAPDPEWLPTGAEIVSHYLAPLAKALGPNVRFRSKVTAISRLGYDRVRTNGRDQAPFLIRLDDGEEIRARAVIDASGTWTTPNVLGASGLPARGEDEVEIEHALPDVLGADREAYQGKHTLVVGAGHSAATTLLALAQLGDTEVTWAIRAGDAARAYGGGGADALPARGALGARLHALVTSGRVRLLTGFFTHAVEKAGERVRVTSLDGRDISVDRIIGATGFRPDHSIASELRLDLDPILGSTRALAPLIDPNQHSCGTVPPHGADELAHPEPGYYAIGVKSYGRAPTFLLATGYEQARSVAAALAGDWEAARDVQLDLPETGVCSSNLAEAQEQRIGLATGISGGLLATPLPLATVSSGGSCCG
;
A
#
# COMPACT_ATOMS: atom_id res chain seq x y z
N MET A 1 17.94 -48.13 -66.30
CA MET A 1 17.62 -46.71 -66.40
C MET A 1 17.47 -46.21 -64.97
N SER A 2 18.52 -45.56 -64.55
CA SER A 2 18.71 -45.02 -63.19
C SER A 2 18.28 -43.57 -63.17
N ASP A 3 17.46 -43.20 -62.23
CA ASP A 3 17.26 -41.79 -61.92
C ASP A 3 17.63 -41.53 -60.44
N ALA A 4 18.67 -40.72 -60.33
CA ALA A 4 19.22 -40.25 -59.06
C ALA A 4 18.39 -39.02 -58.55
N CYS A 5 17.79 -39.16 -57.35
CA CYS A 5 17.26 -38.03 -56.61
C CYS A 5 18.40 -37.35 -55.87
N CYS A 6 18.72 -36.13 -56.31
CA CYS A 6 19.60 -35.18 -55.63
C CYS A 6 18.84 -34.54 -54.44
N GLY A 7 19.14 -34.95 -53.22
CA GLY A 7 18.67 -34.30 -52.01
C GLY A 7 19.53 -33.07 -51.73
N THR A 8 18.94 -31.87 -51.80
CA THR A 8 19.55 -30.63 -51.36
C THR A 8 19.53 -30.58 -49.81
N THR A 9 20.69 -30.79 -49.23
CA THR A 9 20.91 -30.58 -47.79
C THR A 9 20.98 -29.07 -47.54
N THR A 10 19.88 -28.49 -47.05
CA THR A 10 19.90 -27.15 -46.49
C THR A 10 20.64 -27.25 -45.14
N SER A 11 21.86 -26.74 -45.12
CA SER A 11 22.61 -26.53 -43.89
C SER A 11 21.83 -25.52 -43.03
N LEU A 12 21.27 -26.02 -41.91
CA LEU A 12 20.83 -25.15 -40.83
C LEU A 12 22.10 -24.47 -40.27
N GLU A 13 22.23 -23.17 -40.55
CA GLU A 13 23.18 -22.32 -39.86
C GLU A 13 22.91 -22.48 -38.37
N SER A 14 23.86 -23.03 -37.63
CA SER A 14 23.85 -23.05 -36.20
C SER A 14 23.89 -21.57 -35.71
N GLU A 15 22.78 -21.07 -35.21
CA GLU A 15 22.79 -19.80 -34.44
C GLU A 15 23.88 -19.95 -33.37
N GLN A 16 24.90 -19.10 -33.47
CA GLN A 16 25.93 -18.99 -32.47
C GLN A 16 25.24 -18.66 -31.15
N PRO A 17 25.62 -19.30 -30.02
CA PRO A 17 25.09 -18.95 -28.72
C PRO A 17 25.37 -17.44 -28.50
N ARG A 18 24.31 -16.66 -28.36
CA ARG A 18 24.40 -15.24 -28.02
C ARG A 18 25.29 -15.14 -26.78
N SER A 19 26.29 -14.27 -26.82
CA SER A 19 27.18 -14.02 -25.67
C SER A 19 26.36 -13.86 -24.39
N PRO A 20 26.82 -14.45 -23.25
CA PRO A 20 26.12 -14.28 -21.98
C PRO A 20 25.90 -12.79 -21.76
N ILE A 21 24.65 -12.41 -21.50
CA ILE A 21 24.31 -11.03 -21.17
C ILE A 21 24.96 -10.79 -19.81
N ASP A 22 25.86 -9.82 -19.75
CA ASP A 22 26.41 -9.36 -18.47
C ASP A 22 25.27 -8.76 -17.64
N ALA A 23 24.74 -9.55 -16.71
CA ALA A 23 23.62 -9.15 -15.89
C ALA A 23 23.97 -7.96 -14.97
N GLU A 24 25.25 -7.79 -14.63
CA GLU A 24 25.72 -6.67 -13.79
C GLU A 24 25.68 -5.33 -14.53
N ALA A 25 25.82 -5.34 -15.86
CA ALA A 25 25.71 -4.16 -16.70
C ALA A 25 24.25 -3.68 -16.95
N LEU A 26 23.24 -4.44 -16.48
CA LEU A 26 21.84 -4.07 -16.64
C LEU A 26 21.39 -3.11 -15.51
N PRO A 27 20.44 -2.19 -15.81
CA PRO A 27 19.94 -1.25 -14.80
C PRO A 27 19.14 -1.95 -13.69
N VAL A 28 19.02 -1.28 -12.55
CA VAL A 28 17.95 -1.52 -11.58
C VAL A 28 16.68 -0.86 -12.11
N VAL A 29 15.58 -1.60 -12.22
CA VAL A 29 14.30 -1.02 -12.62
C VAL A 29 13.47 -0.71 -11.37
N VAL A 30 13.01 0.54 -11.26
CA VAL A 30 12.07 0.99 -10.24
C VAL A 30 10.70 1.14 -10.87
N ILE A 31 9.68 0.51 -10.30
CA ILE A 31 8.30 0.59 -10.79
C ILE A 31 7.52 1.58 -9.93
N GLY A 32 7.06 2.67 -10.56
CA GLY A 32 6.33 3.76 -9.94
C GLY A 32 7.21 4.99 -9.64
N ALA A 33 6.77 6.17 -10.09
CA ALA A 33 7.39 7.47 -9.81
C ALA A 33 6.63 8.25 -8.71
N GLY A 34 6.17 7.53 -7.69
CA GLY A 34 5.69 8.11 -6.44
C GLY A 34 6.86 8.51 -5.53
N PRO A 35 6.57 9.02 -4.30
CA PRO A 35 7.59 9.49 -3.38
C PRO A 35 8.69 8.46 -3.11
N VAL A 36 8.30 7.22 -2.80
CA VAL A 36 9.23 6.16 -2.42
C VAL A 36 10.04 5.65 -3.64
N GLY A 37 9.39 5.56 -4.82
CA GLY A 37 10.10 5.13 -6.04
C GLY A 37 11.13 6.13 -6.51
N LEU A 38 10.80 7.43 -6.48
CA LEU A 38 11.77 8.49 -6.83
C LEU A 38 12.88 8.62 -5.78
N ALA A 39 12.57 8.40 -4.49
CA ALA A 39 13.59 8.32 -3.45
C ALA A 39 14.55 7.14 -3.69
N ALA A 40 14.04 5.95 -4.05
CA ALA A 40 14.87 4.81 -4.42
C ALA A 40 15.78 5.15 -5.59
N ALA A 41 15.28 5.83 -6.62
CA ALA A 41 16.07 6.28 -7.76
C ALA A 41 17.18 7.27 -7.34
N ALA A 42 16.89 8.20 -6.42
CA ALA A 42 17.89 9.12 -5.89
C ALA A 42 19.00 8.39 -5.10
N HIS A 43 18.64 7.42 -4.26
CA HIS A 43 19.62 6.59 -3.55
C HIS A 43 20.44 5.69 -4.49
N LEU A 44 19.86 5.17 -5.58
CA LEU A 44 20.61 4.45 -6.61
C LEU A 44 21.60 5.37 -7.33
N ALA A 45 21.16 6.59 -7.69
CA ALA A 45 22.02 7.60 -8.32
C ALA A 45 23.23 7.99 -7.45
N GLU A 46 23.01 8.24 -6.15
CA GLU A 46 24.11 8.55 -5.20
C GLU A 46 25.15 7.42 -5.09
N ARG A 47 24.71 6.17 -5.29
CA ARG A 47 25.59 4.98 -5.27
C ARG A 47 26.21 4.66 -6.62
N GLY A 48 25.95 5.49 -7.65
CA GLY A 48 26.48 5.29 -9.00
C GLY A 48 25.92 4.05 -9.71
N LEU A 49 24.72 3.58 -9.32
CA LEU A 49 24.07 2.45 -9.94
C LEU A 49 23.19 2.91 -11.12
N ASP A 50 23.31 2.22 -12.25
CA ASP A 50 22.42 2.45 -13.36
C ASP A 50 20.98 2.05 -13.01
N PHE A 51 20.02 2.92 -13.31
CA PHE A 51 18.62 2.70 -12.99
C PHE A 51 17.68 3.23 -14.08
N LEU A 52 16.44 2.72 -14.05
CA LEU A 52 15.33 3.17 -14.88
C LEU A 52 14.05 3.17 -14.03
N VAL A 53 13.35 4.30 -13.97
CA VAL A 53 12.04 4.41 -13.33
C VAL A 53 10.94 4.30 -14.38
N LEU A 54 9.97 3.40 -14.16
CA LEU A 54 8.82 3.18 -15.02
C LEU A 54 7.53 3.61 -14.30
N GLU A 55 6.89 4.67 -14.80
CA GLU A 55 5.65 5.21 -14.25
C GLU A 55 4.51 4.99 -15.23
N ALA A 56 3.40 4.42 -14.73
CA ALA A 56 2.21 4.18 -15.54
C ALA A 56 1.48 5.48 -15.92
N GLY A 57 1.54 6.48 -15.06
CA GLY A 57 0.90 7.78 -15.26
C GLY A 57 1.68 8.70 -16.19
N GLU A 58 1.11 9.87 -16.41
CA GLU A 58 1.69 10.90 -17.30
C GLU A 58 2.71 11.80 -16.58
N GLN A 59 2.79 11.71 -15.27
CA GLN A 59 3.63 12.56 -14.43
C GLN A 59 4.09 11.87 -13.17
N ALA A 60 5.10 12.42 -12.51
CA ALA A 60 5.51 12.01 -11.17
C ALA A 60 4.36 12.20 -10.17
N GLY A 61 4.16 11.21 -9.28
CA GLY A 61 3.11 11.27 -8.28
C GLY A 61 1.69 11.23 -8.85
N ALA A 62 1.45 10.56 -9.98
CA ALA A 62 0.15 10.51 -10.65
C ALA A 62 -1.01 10.08 -9.72
N SER A 63 -0.76 9.13 -8.81
CA SER A 63 -1.75 8.72 -7.79
C SER A 63 -2.00 9.82 -6.75
N ILE A 64 -0.96 10.57 -6.36
CA ILE A 64 -1.10 11.68 -5.40
C ILE A 64 -1.88 12.84 -6.01
N ALA A 65 -1.68 13.11 -7.30
CA ALA A 65 -2.40 14.15 -8.02
C ALA A 65 -3.93 13.96 -7.97
N GLN A 66 -4.42 12.72 -7.87
CA GLN A 66 -5.85 12.42 -7.76
C GLN A 66 -6.49 12.90 -6.45
N TRP A 67 -5.71 13.04 -5.39
CA TRP A 67 -6.12 13.64 -4.12
C TRP A 67 -5.32 14.91 -3.80
N GLY A 68 -4.93 15.63 -4.83
CA GLY A 68 -4.08 16.82 -4.75
C GLY A 68 -4.62 17.94 -3.85
N HIS A 69 -5.96 18.05 -3.68
CA HIS A 69 -6.63 19.00 -2.79
C HIS A 69 -6.44 18.69 -1.30
N VAL A 70 -6.08 17.45 -0.94
CA VAL A 70 -5.98 17.03 0.47
C VAL A 70 -4.67 17.51 1.08
N ARG A 71 -4.76 18.17 2.23
CA ARG A 71 -3.60 18.51 3.07
C ARG A 71 -3.22 17.33 3.94
N VAL A 72 -1.96 16.91 3.87
CA VAL A 72 -1.44 15.84 4.73
C VAL A 72 -1.23 16.35 6.17
N PHE A 73 -1.08 15.45 7.10
CA PHE A 73 -0.87 15.79 8.51
C PHE A 73 0.61 15.69 8.94
N SER A 74 1.49 15.30 8.02
CA SER A 74 2.95 15.33 8.19
C SER A 74 3.52 16.62 7.59
N PRO A 75 4.40 17.34 8.30
CA PRO A 75 5.11 18.48 7.73
C PRO A 75 6.22 18.03 6.78
N TRP A 76 6.64 18.95 5.89
CA TRP A 76 7.63 18.71 4.85
C TRP A 76 8.91 17.99 5.33
N LYS A 77 9.33 18.22 6.57
CA LYS A 77 10.53 17.57 7.14
C LYS A 77 10.45 16.04 7.15
N TYR A 78 9.23 15.47 7.13
CA TYR A 78 9.01 14.01 7.05
C TYR A 78 8.61 13.53 5.66
N ASP A 79 8.31 14.46 4.73
CA ASP A 79 7.80 14.14 3.41
C ASP A 79 8.87 14.25 2.30
N ILE A 80 10.09 14.64 2.64
CA ILE A 80 11.23 14.76 1.73
C ILE A 80 12.34 13.78 2.12
N ASP A 81 12.71 12.92 1.18
CA ASP A 81 13.84 11.99 1.34
C ASP A 81 15.18 12.70 1.33
N ALA A 82 16.14 12.19 2.11
CA ALA A 82 17.46 12.83 2.29
C ALA A 82 18.31 12.81 1.01
N ALA A 83 18.36 11.69 0.27
CA ALA A 83 19.11 11.61 -0.98
C ALA A 83 18.45 12.46 -2.08
N ALA A 84 17.11 12.41 -2.17
CA ALA A 84 16.37 13.25 -3.07
C ALA A 84 16.59 14.74 -2.79
N ARG A 85 16.65 15.13 -1.51
CA ARG A 85 16.94 16.50 -1.10
C ARG A 85 18.32 16.93 -1.59
N ARG A 86 19.35 16.13 -1.32
CA ARG A 86 20.74 16.44 -1.76
C ARG A 86 20.83 16.59 -3.27
N LEU A 87 20.19 15.68 -4.01
CA LEU A 87 20.14 15.74 -5.47
C LEU A 87 19.46 17.02 -5.96
N LEU A 88 18.33 17.38 -5.40
CA LEU A 88 17.58 18.58 -5.76
C LEU A 88 18.35 19.86 -5.44
N GLU A 89 18.95 19.96 -4.26
CA GLU A 89 19.76 21.10 -3.84
C GLU A 89 20.97 21.30 -4.76
N ALA A 90 21.62 20.21 -5.23
CA ALA A 90 22.69 20.27 -6.23
C ALA A 90 22.21 20.83 -7.59
N HIS A 91 20.91 20.77 -7.87
CA HIS A 91 20.28 21.36 -9.06
C HIS A 91 19.64 22.74 -8.80
N GLY A 92 19.95 23.38 -7.67
CA GLY A 92 19.48 24.72 -7.34
C GLY A 92 18.06 24.80 -6.79
N TRP A 93 17.48 23.66 -6.38
CA TRP A 93 16.20 23.64 -5.70
C TRP A 93 16.30 24.12 -4.24
N THR A 94 15.27 24.81 -3.79
CA THR A 94 15.17 25.25 -2.39
C THR A 94 14.05 24.49 -1.71
N ALA A 95 14.35 23.87 -0.57
CA ALA A 95 13.36 23.14 0.23
C ALA A 95 12.28 24.09 0.74
N PRO A 96 11.00 23.65 0.73
CA PRO A 96 9.92 24.37 1.40
C PRO A 96 10.15 24.50 2.91
N ASP A 97 9.33 25.35 3.56
CA ASP A 97 9.33 25.44 5.04
C ASP A 97 9.12 24.05 5.67
N PRO A 98 10.08 23.56 6.46
CA PRO A 98 10.03 22.21 7.02
C PRO A 98 8.83 21.94 7.93
N GLU A 99 8.23 22.99 8.52
CA GLU A 99 7.08 22.85 9.42
C GLU A 99 5.71 23.00 8.70
N TRP A 100 5.73 23.42 7.43
CA TRP A 100 4.51 23.53 6.64
C TRP A 100 3.92 22.16 6.30
N LEU A 101 2.60 22.03 6.40
CA LEU A 101 1.85 20.84 6.01
C LEU A 101 1.45 20.95 4.53
N PRO A 102 2.03 20.16 3.62
CA PRO A 102 1.69 20.27 2.21
C PRO A 102 0.33 19.65 1.87
N THR A 103 -0.22 20.10 0.74
CA THR A 103 -1.27 19.37 0.02
C THR A 103 -0.63 18.33 -0.91
N GLY A 104 -1.44 17.35 -1.38
CA GLY A 104 -0.97 16.42 -2.41
C GLY A 104 -0.46 17.13 -3.67
N ALA A 105 -1.14 18.21 -4.10
CA ALA A 105 -0.70 19.02 -5.24
C ALA A 105 0.65 19.72 -4.98
N GLU A 106 0.88 20.23 -3.76
CA GLU A 106 2.16 20.81 -3.36
C GLU A 106 3.26 19.75 -3.32
N ILE A 107 2.99 18.53 -2.84
CA ILE A 107 3.95 17.40 -2.88
C ILE A 107 4.36 17.10 -4.33
N VAL A 108 3.41 17.03 -5.25
CA VAL A 108 3.71 16.79 -6.66
C VAL A 108 4.50 17.95 -7.27
N SER A 109 4.03 19.18 -7.13
CA SER A 109 4.60 20.34 -7.84
C SER A 109 5.92 20.83 -7.27
N HIS A 110 6.07 20.81 -5.94
CA HIS A 110 7.25 21.37 -5.26
C HIS A 110 8.35 20.34 -5.01
N TYR A 111 8.03 19.04 -5.03
CA TYR A 111 9.00 18.00 -4.72
C TYR A 111 9.13 16.93 -5.82
N LEU A 112 8.05 16.20 -6.15
CA LEU A 112 8.15 15.03 -7.03
C LEU A 112 8.47 15.39 -8.49
N ALA A 113 7.82 16.42 -9.04
CA ALA A 113 8.08 16.85 -10.41
C ALA A 113 9.49 17.44 -10.58
N PRO A 114 10.00 18.31 -9.68
CA PRO A 114 11.41 18.69 -9.68
C PRO A 114 12.38 17.51 -9.56
N LEU A 115 12.08 16.52 -8.71
CA LEU A 115 12.93 15.35 -8.52
C LEU A 115 12.99 14.47 -9.77
N ALA A 116 11.83 14.19 -10.39
CA ALA A 116 11.80 13.46 -11.65
C ALA A 116 12.57 14.18 -12.76
N LYS A 117 12.49 15.52 -12.79
CA LYS A 117 13.26 16.35 -13.73
C LYS A 117 14.77 16.25 -13.45
N ALA A 118 15.21 16.26 -12.20
CA ALA A 118 16.62 16.14 -11.82
C ALA A 118 17.19 14.75 -12.17
N LEU A 119 16.38 13.68 -12.02
CA LEU A 119 16.74 12.31 -12.44
C LEU A 119 16.76 12.14 -13.96
N GLY A 120 16.17 13.05 -14.70
CA GLY A 120 16.28 13.19 -16.16
C GLY A 120 15.66 12.04 -16.95
N PRO A 121 16.32 11.57 -18.05
CA PRO A 121 15.75 10.58 -18.98
C PRO A 121 15.58 9.18 -18.35
N ASN A 122 16.13 8.96 -17.17
CA ASN A 122 15.97 7.71 -16.44
C ASN A 122 14.56 7.55 -15.82
N VAL A 123 13.68 8.57 -15.93
CA VAL A 123 12.27 8.49 -15.53
C VAL A 123 11.40 8.47 -16.77
N ARG A 124 10.74 7.34 -17.02
CA ARG A 124 9.83 7.14 -18.16
C ARG A 124 8.39 7.12 -17.67
N PHE A 125 7.60 8.06 -18.16
CA PHE A 125 6.14 8.12 -17.96
C PHE A 125 5.41 7.32 -19.03
N ARG A 126 4.11 7.03 -18.81
CA ARG A 126 3.27 6.21 -19.70
C ARG A 126 3.90 4.86 -20.00
N SER A 127 4.53 4.27 -18.99
CA SER A 127 5.27 3.01 -19.10
C SER A 127 4.73 2.02 -18.06
N LYS A 128 3.51 1.53 -18.29
CA LYS A 128 2.80 0.65 -17.35
C LYS A 128 3.37 -0.77 -17.42
N VAL A 129 3.95 -1.21 -16.33
CA VAL A 129 4.42 -2.60 -16.18
C VAL A 129 3.22 -3.52 -15.99
N THR A 130 3.17 -4.59 -16.79
CA THR A 130 2.10 -5.60 -16.76
C THR A 130 2.55 -6.97 -16.26
N ALA A 131 3.85 -7.28 -16.40
CA ALA A 131 4.40 -8.55 -15.91
C ALA A 131 5.91 -8.45 -15.64
N ILE A 132 6.36 -9.25 -14.66
CA ILE A 132 7.77 -9.42 -14.32
C ILE A 132 8.06 -10.90 -14.24
N SER A 133 9.16 -11.34 -14.87
CA SER A 133 9.64 -12.72 -14.82
C SER A 133 11.17 -12.75 -14.87
N ARG A 134 11.76 -13.94 -14.95
CA ARG A 134 13.18 -14.15 -15.31
C ARG A 134 13.31 -14.54 -16.78
N LEU A 135 14.22 -13.93 -17.49
CA LEU A 135 14.41 -14.16 -18.92
C LEU A 135 14.73 -15.65 -19.20
N GLY A 136 13.82 -16.32 -19.92
CA GLY A 136 13.96 -17.74 -20.27
C GLY A 136 13.61 -18.75 -19.18
N TYR A 137 13.06 -18.29 -18.05
CA TYR A 137 12.71 -19.15 -16.91
C TYR A 137 11.29 -18.84 -16.43
N ASP A 138 10.46 -19.87 -16.42
CA ASP A 138 9.22 -19.83 -15.66
C ASP A 138 9.48 -19.98 -14.14
N ARG A 139 8.44 -19.91 -13.35
CA ARG A 139 8.51 -19.98 -11.88
C ARG A 139 9.03 -21.32 -11.36
N VAL A 140 8.85 -22.41 -12.11
CA VAL A 140 9.18 -23.77 -11.68
C VAL A 140 10.67 -24.09 -11.89
N ARG A 141 11.25 -23.61 -12.98
CA ARG A 141 12.65 -23.92 -13.32
C ARG A 141 13.62 -23.24 -12.37
N THR A 142 14.46 -24.03 -11.66
CA THR A 142 15.37 -23.51 -10.64
C THR A 142 16.81 -23.34 -11.15
N ASN A 143 17.31 -24.29 -11.91
CA ASN A 143 18.73 -24.33 -12.26
C ASN A 143 19.11 -23.17 -13.19
N GLY A 144 19.97 -22.26 -12.75
CA GLY A 144 20.40 -21.07 -13.50
C GLY A 144 19.43 -19.88 -13.45
N ARG A 145 18.28 -20.02 -12.78
CA ARG A 145 17.25 -18.98 -12.72
C ARG A 145 17.73 -17.71 -12.02
N ASP A 146 18.44 -17.85 -10.92
CA ASP A 146 18.88 -16.71 -10.08
C ASP A 146 19.96 -15.85 -10.77
N GLN A 147 20.66 -16.40 -11.77
CA GLN A 147 21.62 -15.65 -12.60
C GLN A 147 20.97 -15.01 -13.83
N ALA A 148 19.74 -15.41 -14.17
CA ALA A 148 19.04 -14.81 -15.30
C ALA A 148 18.58 -13.40 -14.97
N PRO A 149 18.67 -12.43 -15.90
CA PRO A 149 18.14 -11.09 -15.68
C PRO A 149 16.61 -11.13 -15.55
N PHE A 150 16.06 -10.14 -14.87
CA PHE A 150 14.63 -9.91 -14.92
C PHE A 150 14.19 -9.51 -16.33
N LEU A 151 13.00 -9.97 -16.70
CA LEU A 151 12.26 -9.56 -17.88
C LEU A 151 11.01 -8.80 -17.42
N ILE A 152 10.90 -7.55 -17.78
CA ILE A 152 9.81 -6.66 -17.43
C ILE A 152 9.05 -6.33 -18.70
N ARG A 153 7.74 -6.59 -18.73
CA ARG A 153 6.87 -6.33 -19.86
C ARG A 153 5.97 -5.13 -19.60
N LEU A 154 5.90 -4.21 -20.55
CA LEU A 154 5.01 -3.07 -20.55
C LEU A 154 3.68 -3.40 -21.25
N ASP A 155 2.71 -2.52 -21.11
CA ASP A 155 1.37 -2.67 -21.70
C ASP A 155 1.35 -2.49 -23.23
N ASP A 156 2.35 -1.81 -23.79
CA ASP A 156 2.57 -1.69 -25.24
C ASP A 156 3.34 -2.89 -25.85
N GLY A 157 3.75 -3.84 -25.03
CA GLY A 157 4.52 -5.02 -25.42
C GLY A 157 6.04 -4.85 -25.41
N GLU A 158 6.58 -3.68 -25.08
CA GLU A 158 8.02 -3.49 -24.87
C GLU A 158 8.51 -4.41 -23.74
N GLU A 159 9.70 -4.99 -23.93
CA GLU A 159 10.37 -5.83 -22.95
C GLU A 159 11.70 -5.21 -22.51
N ILE A 160 11.84 -4.99 -21.22
CA ILE A 160 13.01 -4.39 -20.59
C ILE A 160 13.71 -5.44 -19.75
N ARG A 161 15.05 -5.46 -19.79
CA ARG A 161 15.88 -6.33 -18.97
C ARG A 161 16.46 -5.55 -17.82
N ALA A 162 16.49 -6.19 -16.62
CA ALA A 162 17.03 -5.57 -15.41
C ALA A 162 17.83 -6.58 -14.59
N ARG A 163 18.84 -6.09 -13.85
CA ARG A 163 19.55 -6.90 -12.85
C ARG A 163 18.77 -7.04 -11.55
N ALA A 164 17.97 -6.03 -11.21
CA ALA A 164 17.13 -6.01 -10.03
C ALA A 164 15.86 -5.18 -10.29
N VAL A 165 14.83 -5.42 -9.49
CA VAL A 165 13.55 -4.71 -9.56
C VAL A 165 13.15 -4.22 -8.19
N ILE A 166 12.81 -2.94 -8.09
CA ILE A 166 12.21 -2.30 -6.93
C ILE A 166 10.76 -1.95 -7.28
N ASP A 167 9.81 -2.66 -6.71
CA ASP A 167 8.38 -2.42 -6.92
C ASP A 167 7.85 -1.42 -5.89
N ALA A 168 7.78 -0.16 -6.29
CA ALA A 168 7.23 0.98 -5.55
C ALA A 168 5.88 1.45 -6.14
N SER A 169 5.14 0.55 -6.81
CA SER A 169 3.90 0.88 -7.54
C SER A 169 2.72 1.25 -6.64
N GLY A 170 2.85 1.08 -5.33
CA GLY A 170 1.84 1.47 -4.35
C GLY A 170 0.61 0.57 -4.33
N THR A 171 -0.51 1.11 -3.83
CA THR A 171 -1.77 0.37 -3.64
C THR A 171 -2.99 1.11 -4.18
N TRP A 172 -2.82 2.34 -4.66
CA TRP A 172 -3.91 3.27 -4.98
C TRP A 172 -4.93 2.73 -6.00
N THR A 173 -4.48 1.91 -6.94
CA THR A 173 -5.34 1.31 -7.99
C THR A 173 -6.17 0.12 -7.52
N THR A 174 -5.99 -0.32 -6.26
CA THR A 174 -6.66 -1.51 -5.73
C THR A 174 -7.39 -1.18 -4.41
N PRO A 175 -8.52 -0.45 -4.48
CA PRO A 175 -9.30 -0.13 -3.29
C PRO A 175 -9.87 -1.40 -2.65
N ASN A 176 -10.08 -1.36 -1.33
CA ASN A 176 -10.81 -2.38 -0.64
C ASN A 176 -12.31 -2.26 -0.93
N VAL A 177 -12.97 -3.38 -1.04
CA VAL A 177 -14.42 -3.48 -1.21
C VAL A 177 -15.18 -2.95 0.01
N LEU A 178 -16.48 -2.63 -0.17
CA LEU A 178 -17.36 -2.23 0.94
C LEU A 178 -17.76 -3.39 1.82
N GLY A 179 -17.87 -4.59 1.23
CA GLY A 179 -18.32 -5.78 1.91
C GLY A 179 -17.48 -6.10 3.15
N ALA A 180 -18.13 -6.23 4.30
CA ALA A 180 -17.48 -6.39 5.61
C ALA A 180 -16.65 -7.67 5.75
N SER A 181 -16.95 -8.69 4.94
CA SER A 181 -16.26 -9.99 4.93
C SER A 181 -15.01 -10.01 4.02
N GLY A 182 -14.60 -8.87 3.45
CA GLY A 182 -13.45 -8.78 2.52
C GLY A 182 -13.77 -9.23 1.08
N LEU A 183 -15.01 -9.61 0.82
CA LEU A 183 -15.59 -9.82 -0.51
C LEU A 183 -16.44 -8.59 -0.89
N PRO A 184 -16.66 -8.31 -2.18
CA PRO A 184 -17.63 -7.29 -2.59
C PRO A 184 -18.98 -7.52 -1.90
N ALA A 185 -19.63 -6.47 -1.45
CA ALA A 185 -21.01 -6.57 -1.00
C ALA A 185 -21.87 -7.01 -2.19
N ARG A 186 -22.95 -7.74 -1.92
CA ARG A 186 -23.83 -8.20 -2.99
C ARG A 186 -24.39 -6.98 -3.74
N GLY A 187 -24.20 -6.92 -5.07
CA GLY A 187 -24.59 -5.81 -5.94
C GLY A 187 -23.64 -4.60 -5.91
N GLU A 188 -22.46 -4.73 -5.29
CA GLU A 188 -21.47 -3.65 -5.21
C GLU A 188 -20.95 -3.21 -6.60
N ASP A 189 -20.87 -4.12 -7.55
CA ASP A 189 -20.47 -3.90 -8.94
C ASP A 189 -21.57 -3.26 -9.82
N GLU A 190 -22.80 -3.19 -9.32
CA GLU A 190 -23.95 -2.61 -10.04
C GLU A 190 -24.18 -1.13 -9.68
N VAL A 191 -23.46 -0.61 -8.69
CA VAL A 191 -23.63 0.77 -8.18
C VAL A 191 -22.32 1.56 -8.29
N GLU A 192 -22.45 2.87 -8.43
CA GLU A 192 -21.32 3.77 -8.41
C GLU A 192 -20.85 3.99 -6.96
N ILE A 193 -19.60 3.67 -6.69
CA ILE A 193 -18.94 3.89 -5.41
C ILE A 193 -17.68 4.70 -5.65
N GLU A 194 -17.61 5.86 -5.02
CA GLU A 194 -16.41 6.66 -5.04
C GLU A 194 -15.40 6.09 -4.03
N HIS A 195 -14.19 5.82 -4.47
CA HIS A 195 -13.13 5.35 -3.59
C HIS A 195 -12.16 6.47 -3.24
N ALA A 196 -11.78 6.52 -1.99
CA ALA A 196 -10.78 7.41 -1.42
C ALA A 196 -11.29 8.84 -1.11
N LEU A 197 -10.82 9.83 -1.80
CA LEU A 197 -10.82 11.23 -1.37
C LEU A 197 -11.39 12.15 -2.47
N PRO A 198 -12.72 12.16 -2.73
CA PRO A 198 -13.30 13.08 -3.69
C PRO A 198 -13.11 14.54 -3.23
N ASP A 199 -12.91 15.45 -4.18
CA ASP A 199 -12.80 16.90 -3.92
C ASP A 199 -14.19 17.53 -3.73
N VAL A 200 -14.83 17.15 -2.63
CA VAL A 200 -16.22 17.58 -2.33
C VAL A 200 -16.38 19.08 -2.10
N LEU A 201 -15.31 19.82 -1.85
CA LEU A 201 -15.34 21.28 -1.70
C LEU A 201 -14.93 22.01 -2.98
N GLY A 202 -14.36 21.32 -3.95
CA GLY A 202 -13.90 21.82 -5.22
C GLY A 202 -14.58 21.16 -6.42
N ALA A 203 -13.84 20.34 -7.16
CA ALA A 203 -14.28 19.80 -8.44
C ALA A 203 -15.53 18.91 -8.36
N ASP A 204 -15.71 18.15 -7.27
CA ASP A 204 -16.79 17.19 -7.10
C ASP A 204 -17.99 17.75 -6.32
N ARG A 205 -17.98 19.05 -6.01
CA ARG A 205 -18.98 19.69 -5.15
C ARG A 205 -20.42 19.42 -5.58
N GLU A 206 -20.71 19.55 -6.87
CA GLU A 206 -22.07 19.37 -7.41
C GLU A 206 -22.60 17.95 -7.23
N ALA A 207 -21.72 16.96 -7.20
CA ALA A 207 -22.09 15.56 -7.00
C ALA A 207 -22.59 15.28 -5.57
N TYR A 208 -22.21 16.11 -4.59
CA TYR A 208 -22.49 15.87 -3.17
C TYR A 208 -23.39 16.92 -2.52
N GLN A 209 -23.42 18.15 -3.03
CA GLN A 209 -24.22 19.21 -2.44
C GLN A 209 -25.72 18.90 -2.49
N GLY A 210 -26.42 19.02 -1.36
CA GLY A 210 -27.85 18.69 -1.23
C GLY A 210 -28.16 17.20 -1.28
N LYS A 211 -27.15 16.32 -1.23
CA LYS A 211 -27.30 14.86 -1.30
C LYS A 211 -27.11 14.22 0.06
N HIS A 212 -27.74 13.03 0.24
CA HIS A 212 -27.42 12.16 1.35
C HIS A 212 -26.26 11.25 0.99
N THR A 213 -25.12 11.43 1.64
CA THR A 213 -23.88 10.69 1.38
C THR A 213 -23.55 9.75 2.53
N LEU A 214 -23.30 8.47 2.19
CA LEU A 214 -22.76 7.46 3.10
C LEU A 214 -21.25 7.36 2.93
N VAL A 215 -20.50 7.53 4.01
CA VAL A 215 -19.06 7.25 4.06
C VAL A 215 -18.84 5.96 4.83
N VAL A 216 -18.19 4.96 4.20
CA VAL A 216 -17.87 3.65 4.81
C VAL A 216 -16.38 3.57 5.08
N GLY A 217 -16.00 3.37 6.34
CA GLY A 217 -14.60 3.23 6.77
C GLY A 217 -14.26 4.10 7.98
N ALA A 218 -13.14 3.81 8.65
CA ALA A 218 -12.76 4.47 9.90
C ALA A 218 -11.32 5.04 9.88
N GLY A 219 -10.69 5.14 8.70
CA GLY A 219 -9.34 5.69 8.54
C GLY A 219 -9.33 7.21 8.34
N HIS A 220 -8.13 7.77 8.16
CA HIS A 220 -7.93 9.21 7.96
C HIS A 220 -8.65 9.73 6.70
N SER A 221 -8.72 8.93 5.62
CA SER A 221 -9.49 9.30 4.41
C SER A 221 -10.97 9.51 4.73
N ALA A 222 -11.58 8.61 5.54
CA ALA A 222 -12.96 8.80 6.00
C ALA A 222 -13.11 10.08 6.80
N ALA A 223 -12.20 10.34 7.77
CA ALA A 223 -12.24 11.53 8.61
C ALA A 223 -12.15 12.82 7.77
N THR A 224 -11.20 12.89 6.83
CA THR A 224 -11.02 14.04 5.93
C THR A 224 -12.25 14.27 5.08
N THR A 225 -12.81 13.22 4.47
CA THR A 225 -14.02 13.30 3.63
C THR A 225 -15.24 13.75 4.44
N LEU A 226 -15.45 13.20 5.65
CA LEU A 226 -16.54 13.59 6.53
C LEU A 226 -16.47 15.06 6.95
N LEU A 227 -15.26 15.54 7.23
CA LEU A 227 -15.05 16.95 7.57
C LEU A 227 -15.32 17.88 6.37
N ALA A 228 -14.98 17.45 5.16
CA ALA A 228 -15.27 18.21 3.94
C ALA A 228 -16.77 18.20 3.62
N LEU A 229 -17.44 17.05 3.66
CA LEU A 229 -18.89 16.94 3.45
C LEU A 229 -19.69 17.76 4.46
N ALA A 230 -19.27 17.80 5.72
CA ALA A 230 -19.93 18.59 6.75
C ALA A 230 -19.90 20.10 6.50
N GLN A 231 -18.99 20.61 5.67
CA GLN A 231 -18.92 22.00 5.25
C GLN A 231 -19.91 22.34 4.11
N LEU A 232 -20.47 21.34 3.43
CA LEU A 232 -21.56 21.54 2.49
C LEU A 232 -22.88 21.65 3.28
N GLY A 233 -23.34 22.84 3.58
CA GLY A 233 -24.37 23.17 4.58
C GLY A 233 -25.67 22.34 4.51
N ASP A 234 -26.13 21.96 3.33
CA ASP A 234 -27.39 21.28 3.03
C ASP A 234 -27.23 19.76 2.74
N THR A 235 -26.03 19.21 2.93
CA THR A 235 -25.71 17.80 2.70
C THR A 235 -25.99 16.95 3.94
N GLU A 236 -26.75 15.87 3.82
CA GLU A 236 -26.92 14.86 4.87
C GLU A 236 -25.74 13.88 4.83
N VAL A 237 -25.10 13.63 5.98
CA VAL A 237 -23.90 12.80 6.06
C VAL A 237 -24.10 11.66 7.05
N THR A 238 -23.97 10.44 6.57
CA THR A 238 -23.93 9.23 7.40
C THR A 238 -22.57 8.58 7.32
N TRP A 239 -22.06 8.16 8.47
CA TRP A 239 -20.78 7.49 8.62
C TRP A 239 -20.98 6.08 9.16
N ALA A 240 -20.59 5.04 8.40
CA ALA A 240 -20.72 3.64 8.79
C ALA A 240 -19.35 3.01 9.08
N ILE A 241 -19.24 2.38 10.26
CA ILE A 241 -18.04 1.67 10.71
C ILE A 241 -18.38 0.26 11.22
N ARG A 242 -17.47 -0.69 11.04
CA ARG A 242 -17.59 -2.06 11.56
C ARG A 242 -17.39 -2.15 13.07
N ALA A 243 -16.56 -1.27 13.64
CA ALA A 243 -16.30 -1.24 15.07
C ALA A 243 -17.57 -0.90 15.85
N GLY A 244 -17.64 -1.38 17.11
CA GLY A 244 -18.74 -1.08 18.03
C GLY A 244 -18.76 0.36 18.52
N ASP A 245 -17.63 1.08 18.38
CA ASP A 245 -17.48 2.50 18.67
C ASP A 245 -16.48 3.16 17.71
N ALA A 246 -16.37 4.48 17.76
CA ALA A 246 -15.48 5.26 16.91
C ALA A 246 -14.23 5.77 17.64
N ALA A 247 -13.92 5.31 18.85
CA ALA A 247 -12.83 5.82 19.67
C ALA A 247 -11.47 5.79 18.94
N ARG A 248 -11.16 4.70 18.25
CA ARG A 248 -9.92 4.57 17.45
C ARG A 248 -9.85 5.57 16.28
N ALA A 249 -10.98 5.92 15.68
CA ALA A 249 -11.04 6.89 14.58
C ALA A 249 -10.83 8.34 15.05
N TYR A 250 -11.13 8.62 16.31
CA TYR A 250 -10.85 9.93 16.92
C TYR A 250 -9.39 10.12 17.32
N GLY A 251 -8.60 9.03 17.37
CA GLY A 251 -7.16 9.08 17.64
C GLY A 251 -6.81 9.61 19.04
N GLY A 252 -5.55 10.03 19.19
CA GLY A 252 -5.00 10.49 20.46
C GLY A 252 -5.33 11.93 20.87
N GLY A 253 -6.09 12.68 20.05
CA GLY A 253 -6.41 14.08 20.36
C GLY A 253 -5.17 14.95 20.59
N GLY A 254 -5.15 15.67 21.71
CA GLY A 254 -4.03 16.57 22.07
C GLY A 254 -2.74 15.87 22.48
N ALA A 255 -2.77 14.52 22.69
CA ALA A 255 -1.59 13.72 22.99
C ALA A 255 -0.96 13.06 21.74
N ASP A 256 -1.49 13.35 20.54
CA ASP A 256 -0.92 12.86 19.28
C ASP A 256 0.36 13.63 18.94
N ALA A 257 1.46 12.93 18.68
CA ALA A 257 2.74 13.53 18.29
C ALA A 257 2.70 14.28 16.95
N LEU A 258 1.68 14.04 16.12
CA LEU A 258 1.34 14.86 14.96
C LEU A 258 0.10 15.69 15.30
N PRO A 259 0.26 16.98 15.69
CA PRO A 259 -0.86 17.82 16.15
C PRO A 259 -2.01 17.91 15.14
N ALA A 260 -1.70 17.98 13.84
CA ALA A 260 -2.70 18.02 12.78
C ALA A 260 -3.55 16.75 12.71
N ARG A 261 -2.95 15.57 12.97
CA ARG A 261 -3.66 14.29 13.04
C ARG A 261 -4.58 14.22 14.26
N GLY A 262 -4.11 14.67 15.42
CA GLY A 262 -4.92 14.76 16.62
C GLY A 262 -6.11 15.73 16.47
N ALA A 263 -5.88 16.88 15.83
CA ALA A 263 -6.92 17.87 15.54
C ALA A 263 -7.98 17.32 14.56
N LEU A 264 -7.59 16.47 13.58
CA LEU A 264 -8.51 15.83 12.66
C LEU A 264 -9.54 14.98 13.42
N GLY A 265 -9.07 14.12 14.33
CA GLY A 265 -9.93 13.26 15.15
C GLY A 265 -10.84 14.02 16.09
N ALA A 266 -10.33 15.07 16.75
CA ALA A 266 -11.12 15.92 17.64
C ALA A 266 -12.26 16.63 16.87
N ARG A 267 -12.00 17.16 15.68
CA ARG A 267 -13.01 17.75 14.80
C ARG A 267 -14.07 16.75 14.35
N LEU A 268 -13.66 15.53 13.98
CA LEU A 268 -14.60 14.46 13.62
C LEU A 268 -15.51 14.10 14.80
N HIS A 269 -14.96 13.98 16.00
CA HIS A 269 -15.74 13.74 17.22
C HIS A 269 -16.80 14.83 17.47
N ALA A 270 -16.42 16.10 17.29
CA ALA A 270 -17.34 17.21 17.42
C ALA A 270 -18.51 17.15 16.41
N LEU A 271 -18.26 16.75 15.14
CA LEU A 271 -19.31 16.58 14.14
C LEU A 271 -20.31 15.48 14.52
N VAL A 272 -19.85 14.38 15.07
CA VAL A 272 -20.73 13.29 15.54
C VAL A 272 -21.52 13.72 16.76
N THR A 273 -20.88 14.36 17.74
CA THR A 273 -21.54 14.83 18.98
C THR A 273 -22.58 15.90 18.71
N SER A 274 -22.35 16.79 17.76
CA SER A 274 -23.32 17.82 17.34
C SER A 274 -24.47 17.29 16.47
N GLY A 275 -24.43 16.02 16.07
CA GLY A 275 -25.41 15.43 15.16
C GLY A 275 -25.26 15.87 13.69
N ARG A 276 -24.19 16.59 13.33
CA ARG A 276 -23.92 16.98 11.94
C ARG A 276 -23.54 15.78 11.07
N VAL A 277 -22.96 14.74 11.66
CA VAL A 277 -22.68 13.44 11.05
C VAL A 277 -23.40 12.37 11.84
N ARG A 278 -24.26 11.60 11.18
CA ARG A 278 -24.92 10.44 11.77
C ARG A 278 -23.97 9.23 11.77
N LEU A 279 -23.58 8.75 12.93
CA LEU A 279 -22.70 7.58 13.09
C LEU A 279 -23.51 6.29 13.19
N LEU A 280 -23.14 5.29 12.38
CA LEU A 280 -23.61 3.91 12.44
C LEU A 280 -22.45 2.99 12.85
N THR A 281 -22.46 2.49 14.07
CA THR A 281 -21.48 1.53 14.58
C THR A 281 -21.94 0.09 14.41
N GLY A 282 -21.01 -0.88 14.37
CA GLY A 282 -21.33 -2.27 14.14
C GLY A 282 -22.06 -2.48 12.80
N PHE A 283 -21.83 -1.62 11.82
CA PHE A 283 -22.49 -1.71 10.50
C PHE A 283 -21.62 -2.53 9.55
N PHE A 284 -21.96 -3.80 9.40
CA PHE A 284 -21.26 -4.75 8.54
C PHE A 284 -21.92 -4.76 7.16
N THR A 285 -21.45 -3.93 6.24
CA THR A 285 -21.99 -3.83 4.88
C THR A 285 -22.05 -5.21 4.22
N HIS A 286 -23.25 -5.61 3.76
CA HIS A 286 -23.53 -6.93 3.20
C HIS A 286 -24.08 -6.86 1.78
N ALA A 287 -24.98 -5.92 1.52
CA ALA A 287 -25.59 -5.74 0.20
C ALA A 287 -25.72 -4.25 -0.15
N VAL A 288 -25.66 -3.97 -1.45
CA VAL A 288 -25.87 -2.64 -2.04
C VAL A 288 -26.79 -2.84 -3.23
N GLU A 289 -27.89 -2.10 -3.30
CA GLU A 289 -28.91 -2.27 -4.32
C GLU A 289 -29.41 -0.93 -4.85
N LYS A 290 -29.56 -0.80 -6.17
CA LYS A 290 -30.26 0.36 -6.75
C LYS A 290 -31.72 0.34 -6.36
N ALA A 291 -32.22 1.45 -5.79
CA ALA A 291 -33.58 1.63 -5.35
C ALA A 291 -34.15 2.95 -5.96
N GLY A 292 -34.48 2.91 -7.24
CA GLY A 292 -34.82 4.08 -8.04
C GLY A 292 -33.58 4.95 -8.27
N GLU A 293 -33.65 6.24 -7.90
CA GLU A 293 -32.52 7.17 -7.99
C GLU A 293 -31.55 7.09 -6.80
N ARG A 294 -31.89 6.29 -5.79
CA ARG A 294 -31.09 6.11 -4.58
C ARG A 294 -30.48 4.71 -4.53
N VAL A 295 -29.56 4.55 -3.60
CA VAL A 295 -28.91 3.28 -3.31
C VAL A 295 -29.29 2.84 -1.90
N ARG A 296 -29.78 1.61 -1.75
CA ARG A 296 -30.00 0.97 -0.46
C ARG A 296 -28.76 0.19 -0.06
N VAL A 297 -28.24 0.46 1.12
CA VAL A 297 -27.10 -0.27 1.70
C VAL A 297 -27.58 -1.03 2.92
N THR A 298 -27.40 -2.35 2.94
CA THR A 298 -27.90 -3.25 3.98
C THR A 298 -26.73 -3.86 4.76
N SER A 299 -26.83 -3.88 6.08
CA SER A 299 -25.90 -4.54 7.00
C SER A 299 -26.30 -6.01 7.24
N LEU A 300 -25.33 -6.83 7.70
CA LEU A 300 -25.57 -8.25 8.06
C LEU A 300 -26.66 -8.43 9.12
N ASP A 301 -26.88 -7.47 10.01
CA ASP A 301 -27.91 -7.50 11.04
C ASP A 301 -29.31 -7.06 10.57
N GLY A 302 -29.44 -6.77 9.27
CA GLY A 302 -30.69 -6.36 8.63
C GLY A 302 -30.98 -4.87 8.71
N ARG A 303 -30.18 -4.05 9.39
CA ARG A 303 -30.29 -2.58 9.28
C ARG A 303 -30.00 -2.15 7.86
N ASP A 304 -30.76 -1.18 7.37
CA ASP A 304 -30.52 -0.60 6.05
C ASP A 304 -30.55 0.93 6.08
N ILE A 305 -29.96 1.53 5.07
CA ILE A 305 -29.96 2.96 4.81
C ILE A 305 -30.10 3.22 3.31
N SER A 306 -30.91 4.21 2.96
CA SER A 306 -31.06 4.69 1.58
C SER A 306 -30.31 6.01 1.41
N VAL A 307 -29.41 6.09 0.43
CA VAL A 307 -28.51 7.22 0.20
C VAL A 307 -28.43 7.58 -1.28
N ASP A 308 -27.95 8.78 -1.58
CA ASP A 308 -27.76 9.24 -2.96
C ASP A 308 -26.35 8.93 -3.46
N ARG A 309 -25.35 8.92 -2.54
CA ARG A 309 -23.94 8.68 -2.86
C ARG A 309 -23.28 7.79 -1.81
N ILE A 310 -22.31 7.00 -2.26
CA ILE A 310 -21.48 6.16 -1.40
C ILE A 310 -20.01 6.50 -1.63
N ILE A 311 -19.26 6.74 -0.53
CA ILE A 311 -17.82 6.89 -0.54
C ILE A 311 -17.22 5.73 0.25
N GLY A 312 -16.45 4.89 -0.44
CA GLY A 312 -15.72 3.75 0.11
C GLY A 312 -14.35 4.14 0.62
N ALA A 313 -14.27 4.68 1.84
CA ALA A 313 -13.01 5.00 2.50
C ALA A 313 -12.44 3.80 3.29
N THR A 314 -12.46 2.63 2.66
CA THR A 314 -12.14 1.32 3.25
C THR A 314 -10.65 0.97 3.20
N GLY A 315 -9.83 1.86 2.63
CA GLY A 315 -8.40 1.68 2.40
C GLY A 315 -8.10 0.91 1.12
N PHE A 316 -6.86 0.47 0.97
CA PHE A 316 -6.33 -0.15 -0.25
C PHE A 316 -5.59 -1.43 0.10
N ARG A 317 -5.33 -2.26 -0.90
CA ARG A 317 -4.54 -3.50 -0.77
C ARG A 317 -3.46 -3.57 -1.85
N PRO A 318 -2.35 -4.27 -1.63
CA PRO A 318 -1.33 -4.48 -2.65
C PRO A 318 -1.86 -5.40 -3.76
N ASP A 319 -1.47 -5.11 -4.99
CA ASP A 319 -1.63 -6.01 -6.13
C ASP A 319 -0.24 -6.55 -6.52
N HIS A 320 -0.02 -7.84 -6.32
CA HIS A 320 1.21 -8.55 -6.68
C HIS A 320 1.08 -9.32 -8.01
N SER A 321 0.00 -9.13 -8.77
CA SER A 321 -0.27 -9.86 -10.01
C SER A 321 0.84 -9.71 -11.05
N ILE A 322 1.45 -8.51 -11.15
CA ILE A 322 2.58 -8.27 -12.06
C ILE A 322 3.81 -9.13 -11.76
N ALA A 323 3.94 -9.60 -10.53
CA ALA A 323 5.05 -10.42 -10.04
C ALA A 323 4.65 -11.90 -9.86
N SER A 324 3.57 -12.36 -10.50
CA SER A 324 3.04 -13.73 -10.36
C SER A 324 4.02 -14.82 -10.77
N GLU A 325 4.95 -14.52 -11.69
CA GLU A 325 6.03 -15.44 -12.11
C GLU A 325 7.29 -15.36 -11.24
N LEU A 326 7.29 -14.53 -10.19
CA LEU A 326 8.37 -14.46 -9.21
C LEU A 326 8.08 -15.35 -7.99
N ARG A 327 9.14 -15.75 -7.31
CA ARG A 327 9.07 -16.57 -6.08
C ARG A 327 8.94 -15.64 -4.87
N LEU A 328 7.72 -15.17 -4.60
CA LEU A 328 7.45 -14.32 -3.47
C LEU A 328 7.16 -15.15 -2.22
N ASP A 329 7.65 -14.71 -1.06
CA ASP A 329 7.28 -15.23 0.26
C ASP A 329 6.42 -14.19 0.98
N LEU A 330 5.11 -14.26 0.73
CA LEU A 330 4.14 -13.35 1.31
C LEU A 330 3.45 -13.99 2.51
N ASP A 331 3.24 -13.21 3.55
CA ASP A 331 2.38 -13.57 4.67
C ASP A 331 0.92 -13.67 4.19
N PRO A 332 0.22 -14.77 4.46
CA PRO A 332 -1.12 -15.01 3.93
C PRO A 332 -2.19 -14.10 4.55
N ILE A 333 -1.92 -13.44 5.68
CA ILE A 333 -2.86 -12.55 6.37
C ILE A 333 -2.67 -11.11 5.91
N LEU A 334 -1.44 -10.61 5.95
CA LEU A 334 -1.14 -9.22 5.64
C LEU A 334 -0.80 -9.00 4.16
N GLY A 335 -0.22 -9.97 3.46
CA GLY A 335 0.27 -9.78 2.10
C GLY A 335 1.58 -8.99 2.00
N SER A 336 2.25 -8.75 3.12
CA SER A 336 3.64 -8.28 3.22
C SER A 336 4.60 -9.46 3.13
N THR A 337 5.92 -9.21 3.10
CA THR A 337 6.88 -10.30 3.28
C THR A 337 6.66 -10.99 4.62
N ARG A 338 6.95 -12.28 4.70
CA ARG A 338 6.79 -13.06 5.94
C ARG A 338 7.68 -12.53 7.07
N ALA A 339 8.86 -12.01 6.74
CA ALA A 339 9.78 -11.42 7.72
C ALA A 339 9.26 -10.08 8.27
N LEU A 340 8.62 -9.26 7.42
CA LEU A 340 8.06 -7.97 7.84
C LEU A 340 6.73 -8.09 8.58
N ALA A 341 5.90 -9.08 8.25
CA ALA A 341 4.54 -9.22 8.77
C ALA A 341 4.43 -9.09 10.30
N PRO A 342 5.23 -9.80 11.13
CA PRO A 342 5.13 -9.70 12.59
C PRO A 342 5.52 -8.32 13.12
N LEU A 343 6.31 -7.54 12.39
CA LEU A 343 6.77 -6.20 12.80
C LEU A 343 5.71 -5.12 12.57
N ILE A 344 4.75 -5.37 11.68
CA ILE A 344 3.73 -4.39 11.26
C ILE A 344 2.30 -4.84 11.54
N ASP A 345 2.10 -5.99 12.18
CA ASP A 345 0.76 -6.54 12.46
C ASP A 345 -0.07 -5.54 13.29
N PRO A 346 -1.19 -5.03 12.74
CA PRO A 346 -2.02 -4.03 13.42
C PRO A 346 -2.74 -4.57 14.67
N ASN A 347 -2.71 -5.89 14.89
CA ASN A 347 -3.21 -6.51 16.14
C ASN A 347 -2.17 -6.48 17.26
N GLN A 348 -0.89 -6.24 16.94
CA GLN A 348 0.23 -6.23 17.90
C GLN A 348 0.91 -4.86 17.97
N HIS A 349 0.91 -4.09 16.87
CA HIS A 349 1.62 -2.83 16.75
C HIS A 349 0.68 -1.68 16.37
N SER A 350 0.99 -0.50 16.86
CA SER A 350 0.42 0.78 16.41
C SER A 350 1.41 1.51 15.50
N CYS A 351 0.95 2.59 14.85
CA CYS A 351 1.80 3.40 13.95
C CYS A 351 3.12 3.87 14.58
N GLY A 352 3.19 4.02 15.91
CA GLY A 352 4.38 4.52 16.60
C GLY A 352 5.29 3.44 17.19
N THR A 353 4.91 2.17 17.08
CA THR A 353 5.66 1.05 17.66
C THR A 353 6.25 0.10 16.62
N VAL A 354 6.08 0.42 15.33
CA VAL A 354 6.68 -0.36 14.24
C VAL A 354 8.20 -0.15 14.24
N PRO A 355 9.01 -1.21 14.45
CA PRO A 355 10.46 -1.08 14.42
C PRO A 355 10.95 -0.73 13.00
N PRO A 356 12.10 -0.06 12.88
CA PRO A 356 12.76 0.13 11.60
C PRO A 356 13.00 -1.20 10.88
N HIS A 357 12.88 -1.22 9.57
CA HIS A 357 13.08 -2.41 8.73
C HIS A 357 13.57 -2.00 7.34
N GLY A 358 14.32 -2.87 6.69
CA GLY A 358 14.98 -2.59 5.44
C GLY A 358 15.09 -3.81 4.53
N ALA A 359 16.20 -3.93 3.82
CA ALA A 359 16.41 -4.95 2.79
C ALA A 359 16.29 -6.38 3.32
N ASP A 360 16.68 -6.65 4.58
CA ASP A 360 16.60 -7.99 5.16
C ASP A 360 15.13 -8.44 5.32
N GLU A 361 14.25 -7.57 5.85
CA GLU A 361 12.84 -7.87 6.07
C GLU A 361 12.00 -7.81 4.78
N LEU A 362 12.48 -7.08 3.77
CA LEU A 362 11.81 -6.95 2.47
C LEU A 362 12.23 -8.01 1.45
N ALA A 363 13.23 -8.83 1.79
CA ALA A 363 13.76 -9.86 0.88
C ALA A 363 12.73 -10.98 0.61
N HIS A 364 12.75 -11.45 -0.62
CA HIS A 364 12.02 -12.62 -1.09
C HIS A 364 12.98 -13.76 -1.48
N PRO A 365 12.52 -15.02 -1.61
CA PRO A 365 13.30 -16.09 -2.25
C PRO A 365 13.69 -15.78 -3.70
N GLU A 366 13.18 -14.70 -4.28
CA GLU A 366 13.54 -14.14 -5.58
C GLU A 366 14.63 -13.08 -5.41
N PRO A 367 15.93 -13.41 -5.60
CA PRO A 367 17.02 -12.45 -5.39
C PRO A 367 16.89 -11.22 -6.28
N GLY A 368 17.10 -10.03 -5.70
CA GLY A 368 17.07 -8.77 -6.44
C GLY A 368 15.67 -8.20 -6.73
N TYR A 369 14.60 -8.82 -6.20
CA TYR A 369 13.26 -8.23 -6.21
C TYR A 369 12.88 -7.74 -4.81
N TYR A 370 12.41 -6.49 -4.73
CA TYR A 370 11.93 -5.87 -3.50
C TYR A 370 10.65 -5.08 -3.76
N ALA A 371 9.59 -5.37 -3.01
CA ALA A 371 8.44 -4.48 -2.92
C ALA A 371 8.67 -3.49 -1.77
N ILE A 372 8.55 -2.18 -2.05
CA ILE A 372 8.79 -1.12 -1.06
C ILE A 372 7.62 -0.14 -0.97
N GLY A 373 7.67 0.75 0.02
CA GLY A 373 6.63 1.73 0.25
C GLY A 373 5.37 1.10 0.82
N VAL A 374 4.23 1.76 0.63
CA VAL A 374 2.94 1.29 1.15
C VAL A 374 2.57 -0.12 0.67
N LYS A 375 3.04 -0.54 -0.51
CA LYS A 375 2.84 -1.88 -1.05
C LYS A 375 3.44 -2.96 -0.16
N SER A 376 4.63 -2.73 0.40
CA SER A 376 5.30 -3.68 1.29
C SER A 376 4.55 -3.95 2.59
N TYR A 377 3.72 -2.99 3.02
CA TYR A 377 2.91 -3.10 4.24
C TYR A 377 1.67 -3.98 4.07
N GLY A 378 1.36 -4.39 2.85
CA GLY A 378 0.22 -5.25 2.60
C GLY A 378 -1.08 -4.60 3.05
N ARG A 379 -1.77 -5.23 3.99
CA ARG A 379 -3.03 -4.75 4.60
C ARG A 379 -2.84 -3.97 5.90
N ALA A 380 -1.60 -3.78 6.37
CA ALA A 380 -1.33 -3.01 7.57
C ALA A 380 -1.48 -1.50 7.28
N PRO A 381 -2.28 -0.76 8.08
CA PRO A 381 -2.62 0.65 7.80
C PRO A 381 -1.59 1.65 8.33
N THR A 382 -0.44 1.19 8.84
CA THR A 382 0.48 1.95 9.69
C THR A 382 1.67 2.55 8.95
N PHE A 383 1.60 2.67 7.62
CA PHE A 383 2.69 3.17 6.79
C PHE A 383 2.85 4.70 6.88
N LEU A 384 4.11 5.15 6.98
CA LEU A 384 4.54 6.55 6.86
C LEU A 384 5.55 6.72 5.72
N LEU A 385 5.56 7.89 5.05
CA LEU A 385 6.51 8.16 3.95
C LEU A 385 7.96 8.00 4.38
N ALA A 386 8.34 8.50 5.57
CA ALA A 386 9.68 8.36 6.12
C ALA A 386 10.12 6.89 6.24
N THR A 387 9.20 5.98 6.62
CA THR A 387 9.48 4.54 6.61
C THR A 387 9.79 4.02 5.21
N GLY A 388 9.03 4.49 4.21
CA GLY A 388 9.28 4.13 2.81
C GLY A 388 10.61 4.65 2.28
N TYR A 389 11.05 5.80 2.74
CA TYR A 389 12.36 6.37 2.41
C TYR A 389 13.51 5.55 3.03
N GLU A 390 13.35 5.09 4.28
CA GLU A 390 14.31 4.19 4.90
C GLU A 390 14.38 2.85 4.16
N GLN A 391 13.26 2.28 3.74
CA GLN A 391 13.23 1.09 2.88
C GLN A 391 14.00 1.33 1.56
N ALA A 392 13.75 2.47 0.90
CA ALA A 392 14.43 2.84 -0.34
C ALA A 392 15.94 2.96 -0.17
N ARG A 393 16.40 3.63 0.92
CA ARG A 393 17.80 3.77 1.29
C ARG A 393 18.46 2.40 1.52
N SER A 394 17.85 1.58 2.37
CA SER A 394 18.37 0.26 2.74
C SER A 394 18.46 -0.68 1.54
N VAL A 395 17.42 -0.75 0.71
CA VAL A 395 17.40 -1.61 -0.50
C VAL A 395 18.43 -1.12 -1.53
N ALA A 396 18.58 0.19 -1.74
CA ALA A 396 19.60 0.72 -2.65
C ALA A 396 21.03 0.39 -2.18
N ALA A 397 21.27 0.43 -0.86
CA ALA A 397 22.53 0.02 -0.27
C ALA A 397 22.81 -1.48 -0.47
N ALA A 398 21.82 -2.34 -0.22
CA ALA A 398 21.94 -3.77 -0.43
C ALA A 398 22.24 -4.12 -1.90
N LEU A 399 21.55 -3.45 -2.86
CA LEU A 399 21.79 -3.64 -4.28
C LEU A 399 23.17 -3.14 -4.76
N ALA A 400 23.78 -2.22 -4.02
CA ALA A 400 25.17 -1.82 -4.22
C ALA A 400 26.19 -2.78 -3.58
N GLY A 401 25.73 -3.81 -2.86
CA GLY A 401 26.58 -4.73 -2.11
C GLY A 401 27.02 -4.22 -0.74
N ASP A 402 26.57 -3.03 -0.34
CA ASP A 402 26.91 -2.38 0.92
C ASP A 402 25.89 -2.76 2.01
N TRP A 403 26.03 -3.98 2.52
CA TRP A 403 25.12 -4.53 3.53
C TRP A 403 25.30 -3.90 4.91
N GLU A 404 26.46 -3.31 5.20
CA GLU A 404 26.67 -2.54 6.43
C GLU A 404 25.76 -1.30 6.42
N ALA A 405 25.84 -0.50 5.37
CA ALA A 405 24.95 0.66 5.20
C ALA A 405 23.48 0.25 5.05
N ALA A 406 23.16 -0.91 4.46
CA ALA A 406 21.78 -1.37 4.34
C ALA A 406 21.12 -1.61 5.71
N ARG A 407 21.89 -2.08 6.69
CA ARG A 407 21.43 -2.38 8.06
C ARG A 407 21.59 -1.22 9.04
N ASP A 408 22.33 -0.19 8.66
CA ASP A 408 22.45 1.04 9.44
C ASP A 408 21.16 1.87 9.33
N VAL A 409 20.36 1.86 10.39
CA VAL A 409 19.05 2.53 10.42
C VAL A 409 19.23 4.03 10.53
N GLN A 410 18.67 4.78 9.58
CA GLN A 410 18.71 6.25 9.54
C GLN A 410 17.29 6.85 9.64
N LEU A 411 16.35 6.09 10.13
CA LEU A 411 14.94 6.50 10.26
C LEU A 411 14.77 7.42 11.47
N ASP A 412 14.43 8.68 11.23
CA ASP A 412 13.99 9.63 12.24
C ASP A 412 12.46 9.77 12.14
N LEU A 413 11.75 9.11 13.03
CA LEU A 413 10.29 9.20 13.12
C LEU A 413 9.90 10.08 14.30
N PRO A 414 8.83 10.90 14.17
CA PRO A 414 8.21 11.51 15.33
C PRO A 414 7.75 10.39 16.27
N GLU A 415 8.03 10.50 17.55
CA GLU A 415 7.51 9.59 18.57
C GLU A 415 5.97 9.60 18.52
N THR A 416 5.39 8.68 17.75
CA THR A 416 3.94 8.60 17.55
C THR A 416 3.31 7.80 18.69
N GLY A 417 3.26 8.41 19.90
CA GLY A 417 2.97 7.74 21.16
C GLY A 417 1.52 7.40 21.47
N VAL A 418 0.52 7.50 20.59
CA VAL A 418 -0.87 7.46 21.07
C VAL A 418 -1.86 6.60 20.29
N CYS A 419 -1.47 5.86 19.28
CA CYS A 419 -2.37 4.82 18.75
C CYS A 419 -2.53 3.61 19.69
N SER A 420 -1.74 3.53 20.77
CA SER A 420 -1.63 2.36 21.67
C SER A 420 -2.33 2.49 23.02
N SER A 421 -2.94 3.64 23.37
CA SER A 421 -3.36 3.88 24.75
C SER A 421 -4.51 2.99 25.27
N ASN A 422 -5.16 2.15 24.46
CA ASN A 422 -6.34 1.41 24.92
C ASN A 422 -6.39 -0.08 24.58
N LEU A 423 -5.35 -0.67 24.00
CA LEU A 423 -5.36 -2.14 23.81
C LEU A 423 -5.17 -2.89 25.13
N ALA A 424 -4.33 -2.38 26.04
CA ALA A 424 -4.14 -2.97 27.38
C ALA A 424 -5.35 -2.73 28.28
N GLU A 425 -5.91 -1.51 28.31
CA GLU A 425 -7.10 -1.19 29.12
C GLU A 425 -8.37 -1.89 28.63
N ALA A 426 -8.56 -2.01 27.30
CA ALA A 426 -9.68 -2.76 26.74
C ALA A 426 -9.57 -4.28 27.02
N GLN A 427 -8.36 -4.79 27.15
CA GLN A 427 -8.11 -6.18 27.49
C GLN A 427 -8.31 -6.44 28.99
N GLU A 428 -7.92 -5.52 29.86
CA GLU A 428 -8.20 -5.57 31.30
C GLU A 428 -9.69 -5.40 31.61
N GLN A 429 -10.40 -4.52 30.90
CA GLN A 429 -11.86 -4.39 31.04
C GLN A 429 -12.62 -5.64 30.57
N ARG A 430 -12.16 -6.33 29.51
CA ARG A 430 -12.75 -7.60 29.07
C ARG A 430 -12.47 -8.73 30.06
N ILE A 431 -11.31 -8.77 30.69
CA ILE A 431 -10.97 -9.73 31.73
C ILE A 431 -11.78 -9.42 33.01
N GLY A 432 -11.96 -8.15 33.40
CA GLY A 432 -12.76 -7.72 34.51
C GLY A 432 -14.26 -8.03 34.37
N LEU A 433 -14.82 -7.95 33.15
CA LEU A 433 -16.22 -8.34 32.86
C LEU A 433 -16.40 -9.87 32.81
N ALA A 434 -15.38 -10.63 32.42
CA ALA A 434 -15.43 -12.09 32.41
C ALA A 434 -15.36 -12.72 33.83
N THR A 435 -14.82 -11.99 34.81
CA THR A 435 -14.73 -12.46 36.22
C THR A 435 -15.95 -12.10 37.09
N GLY A 436 -16.91 -11.33 36.56
CA GLY A 436 -18.11 -10.86 37.26
C GLY A 436 -19.34 -11.77 37.20
N ILE A 437 -19.28 -12.94 36.53
CA ILE A 437 -20.40 -13.91 36.50
C ILE A 437 -20.03 -15.10 37.36
N SER A 438 -20.31 -14.98 38.66
CA SER A 438 -20.40 -16.12 39.58
C SER A 438 -21.77 -16.77 39.43
N GLY A 439 -21.81 -18.01 39.00
CA GLY A 439 -23.03 -18.80 39.02
C GLY A 439 -23.04 -19.96 38.03
N GLY A 440 -22.40 -21.07 38.40
CA GLY A 440 -22.81 -22.45 38.15
C GLY A 440 -23.02 -22.92 36.71
N LEU A 441 -22.01 -23.65 36.20
CA LEU A 441 -22.21 -24.98 35.61
C LEU A 441 -20.82 -25.56 35.27
N LEU A 442 -20.44 -26.58 36.04
CA LEU A 442 -19.27 -27.41 35.79
C LEU A 442 -19.45 -28.17 34.47
N ALA A 443 -18.72 -27.81 33.46
CA ALA A 443 -18.51 -28.65 32.28
C ALA A 443 -17.16 -29.36 32.45
N THR A 444 -17.21 -30.67 32.58
CA THR A 444 -16.06 -31.58 32.60
C THR A 444 -15.32 -31.53 31.27
N PRO A 445 -13.98 -31.49 31.29
CA PRO A 445 -13.21 -31.59 30.05
C PRO A 445 -13.23 -33.01 29.50
N LEU A 446 -13.50 -33.13 28.21
CA LEU A 446 -13.33 -34.38 27.44
C LEU A 446 -11.85 -34.75 27.31
N PRO A 447 -11.47 -36.03 27.52
CA PRO A 447 -10.07 -36.44 27.43
C PRO A 447 -9.59 -36.44 25.97
N LEU A 448 -8.42 -35.85 25.74
CA LEU A 448 -7.63 -36.00 24.53
C LEU A 448 -7.25 -37.45 24.30
N ALA A 449 -7.65 -38.02 23.16
CA ALA A 449 -7.21 -39.31 22.72
C ALA A 449 -5.72 -39.26 22.30
N THR A 450 -4.90 -39.97 23.08
CA THR A 450 -3.51 -40.26 22.76
C THR A 450 -3.47 -41.30 21.62
N VAL A 451 -2.94 -40.92 20.47
CA VAL A 451 -2.59 -41.88 19.40
C VAL A 451 -1.24 -42.49 19.76
N SER A 452 -1.25 -43.74 20.13
CA SER A 452 -0.02 -44.55 20.33
C SER A 452 0.57 -44.93 18.98
N SER A 453 1.84 -44.62 18.84
CA SER A 453 2.72 -45.15 17.78
C SER A 453 3.03 -46.64 18.02
N GLY A 454 2.75 -47.48 17.05
CA GLY A 454 3.22 -48.86 16.94
C GLY A 454 3.22 -49.24 15.47
N GLY A 455 4.20 -49.40 14.85
CA GLY A 455 5.26 -50.35 14.71
C GLY A 455 5.04 -51.27 13.51
N SER A 456 5.89 -51.06 12.48
CA SER A 456 6.57 -52.10 11.66
C SER A 456 5.77 -53.03 10.74
N CYS A 457 6.22 -53.09 9.52
CA CYS A 457 6.68 -54.19 8.63
C CYS A 457 5.97 -54.32 7.28
N CYS A 458 6.79 -54.13 6.27
CA CYS A 458 6.98 -54.96 5.04
C CYS A 458 5.79 -55.37 4.18
N GLY A 459 5.92 -54.98 2.92
CA GLY A 459 5.26 -55.51 1.73
C GLY A 459 5.52 -54.62 0.54
#